data_9ca33e7df736ddfb6cab4cbdf73823ae
#
_entry.id   9ca33e7df736ddfb6cab4cbdf73823ae
#
_cell.length_a   1.000
_cell.length_b   1.000
_cell.length_c   1.000
_cell.angle_alpha   90.00
_cell.angle_beta   90.00
_cell.angle_gamma   90.00
#
_symmetry.space_group_name_H-M   'P 1'
#
loop_
_entity.id
_entity.type
_entity.pdbx_description
1 polymer ?
#
loop_
_entity_poly.entity_id
_entity_poly.type
_entity_poly.pdbx_seq_one_letter_code
_entity_poly.pdbx_strand_id
1 'polypeptide(L)'
;MFEPINRVERLMQAAAADPKQIPGFYAALLEAELFVLTPETEVGPEGRRSLKANEPFNIATVEFNGRRWHPAFTAKERISTYLTEPESCLGAKARDLFALLPKSNFWLNPRSECQKPLPAEVIALIMNPKNLRHRFRRRRKT
;
A
#
# COMPACT_ATOMS: atom_id res chain seq x y z
N MET A 1 -3.76 -19.66 -7.94
CA MET A 1 -3.04 -18.64 -8.76
C MET A 1 -3.59 -17.25 -8.48
N PHE A 2 -2.70 -16.28 -8.33
CA PHE A 2 -3.13 -14.90 -8.09
C PHE A 2 -3.76 -14.30 -9.34
N GLU A 3 -4.98 -13.81 -9.20
CA GLU A 3 -5.69 -13.15 -10.29
C GLU A 3 -5.86 -11.67 -9.95
N PRO A 4 -5.20 -10.77 -10.72
CA PRO A 4 -5.32 -9.34 -10.46
C PRO A 4 -6.75 -8.85 -10.68
N ILE A 5 -7.21 -8.01 -9.74
CA ILE A 5 -8.56 -7.42 -9.80
C ILE A 5 -8.51 -6.07 -10.50
N ASN A 6 -7.39 -5.36 -10.41
CA ASN A 6 -7.28 -4.02 -10.95
C ASN A 6 -5.88 -3.78 -11.55
N ARG A 7 -5.69 -2.59 -12.10
CA ARG A 7 -4.44 -2.25 -12.80
C ARG A 7 -3.21 -2.31 -11.89
N VAL A 8 -3.30 -1.79 -10.66
CA VAL A 8 -2.14 -1.79 -9.78
C VAL A 8 -1.72 -3.20 -9.43
N GLU A 9 -2.66 -4.12 -9.28
CA GLU A 9 -2.35 -5.52 -9.03
C GLU A 9 -1.70 -6.19 -10.23
N ARG A 10 -2.14 -5.86 -11.44
CA ARG A 10 -1.50 -6.38 -12.66
C ARG A 10 -0.05 -5.93 -12.75
N LEU A 11 0.20 -4.66 -12.44
CA LEU A 11 1.56 -4.11 -12.48
C LEU A 11 2.42 -4.67 -11.34
N MET A 12 1.82 -4.91 -10.18
CA MET A 12 2.51 -5.53 -9.04
C MET A 12 2.97 -6.95 -9.40
N GLN A 13 2.10 -7.72 -10.03
CA GLN A 13 2.42 -9.06 -10.47
C GLN A 13 3.52 -9.05 -11.55
N ALA A 14 3.41 -8.12 -12.50
CA ALA A 14 4.41 -7.96 -13.55
C ALA A 14 5.77 -7.56 -12.97
N ALA A 15 5.79 -6.68 -11.98
CA ALA A 15 7.03 -6.24 -11.33
C ALA A 15 7.70 -7.36 -10.55
N ALA A 16 6.92 -8.27 -9.99
CA ALA A 16 7.46 -9.43 -9.29
C ALA A 16 8.18 -10.37 -10.24
N ALA A 17 7.73 -10.46 -11.48
CA ALA A 17 8.32 -11.32 -12.50
C ALA A 17 9.45 -10.62 -13.27
N ASP A 18 9.39 -9.31 -13.42
CA ASP A 18 10.33 -8.54 -14.24
C ASP A 18 10.67 -7.21 -13.58
N PRO A 19 11.92 -7.03 -13.08
CA PRO A 19 12.32 -5.79 -12.42
C PRO A 19 12.17 -4.54 -13.29
N LYS A 20 12.11 -4.67 -14.60
CA LYS A 20 11.90 -3.51 -15.50
C LYS A 20 10.52 -2.91 -15.31
N GLN A 21 9.58 -3.67 -14.76
CA GLN A 21 8.21 -3.22 -14.53
C GLN A 21 8.04 -2.49 -13.20
N ILE A 22 9.07 -2.49 -12.34
CA ILE A 22 8.99 -1.88 -11.01
C ILE A 22 8.66 -0.38 -11.06
N PRO A 23 9.30 0.43 -11.93
CA PRO A 23 8.96 1.85 -12.00
C PRO A 23 7.51 2.13 -12.33
N GLY A 24 6.96 1.39 -13.30
CA GLY A 24 5.56 1.53 -13.67
C GLY A 24 4.62 1.13 -12.55
N PHE A 25 4.97 0.08 -11.82
CA PHE A 25 4.21 -0.34 -10.66
C PHE A 25 4.19 0.75 -9.59
N TYR A 26 5.34 1.31 -9.24
CA TYR A 26 5.41 2.34 -8.21
C TYR A 26 4.64 3.60 -8.61
N ALA A 27 4.73 4.01 -9.86
CA ALA A 27 3.98 5.16 -10.35
C ALA A 27 2.47 4.94 -10.24
N ALA A 28 2.00 3.75 -10.64
CA ALA A 28 0.59 3.40 -10.53
C ALA A 28 0.15 3.26 -9.08
N LEU A 29 1.01 2.72 -8.22
CA LEU A 29 0.71 2.54 -6.80
C LEU A 29 0.39 3.87 -6.13
N LEU A 30 1.16 4.92 -6.40
CA LEU A 30 0.94 6.23 -5.78
C LEU A 30 -0.46 6.80 -6.07
N GLU A 31 -1.01 6.48 -7.23
CA GLU A 31 -2.33 6.95 -7.63
C GLU A 31 -3.45 5.95 -7.32
N ALA A 32 -3.10 4.76 -6.87
CA ALA A 32 -4.08 3.73 -6.56
C ALA A 32 -4.71 3.94 -5.19
N GLU A 33 -5.95 3.48 -5.05
CA GLU A 33 -6.60 3.43 -3.74
C GLU A 33 -6.09 2.22 -2.98
N LEU A 34 -5.65 2.45 -1.74
CA LEU A 34 -5.29 1.38 -0.81
C LEU A 34 -6.28 1.38 0.34
N PHE A 35 -6.51 0.22 0.89
CA PHE A 35 -7.39 0.02 2.04
C PHE A 35 -6.56 -0.40 3.24
N VAL A 36 -6.75 0.30 4.37
CA VAL A 36 -6.10 -0.05 5.63
C VAL A 36 -7.16 -0.34 6.67
N LEU A 37 -6.83 -1.18 7.64
CA LEU A 37 -7.79 -1.57 8.67
C LEU A 37 -7.80 -0.55 9.79
N THR A 38 -9.00 -0.22 10.29
CA THR A 38 -9.20 0.78 11.33
C THR A 38 -10.07 0.20 12.45
N PRO A 39 -9.55 -0.79 13.22
CA PRO A 39 -10.37 -1.60 14.13
C PRO A 39 -11.04 -0.83 15.25
N GLU A 40 -10.46 0.29 15.70
CA GLU A 40 -11.00 1.07 16.81
C GLU A 40 -11.78 2.31 16.36
N THR A 41 -12.05 2.41 15.06
CA THR A 41 -12.74 3.58 14.50
C THR A 41 -14.22 3.28 14.38
N GLU A 42 -15.07 4.19 14.91
CA GLU A 42 -16.50 4.10 14.67
C GLU A 42 -16.79 4.42 13.23
N VAL A 43 -17.61 3.61 12.60
CA VAL A 43 -18.01 3.82 11.21
C VAL A 43 -19.47 4.22 11.14
N GLY A 44 -19.80 5.03 10.17
CA GLY A 44 -21.18 5.41 9.90
C GLY A 44 -21.97 4.25 9.32
N PRO A 45 -23.28 4.46 9.07
CA PRO A 45 -24.16 3.40 8.54
C PRO A 45 -23.67 2.75 7.25
N GLU A 46 -22.86 3.46 6.50
CA GLU A 46 -22.31 2.96 5.23
C GLU A 46 -20.97 2.26 5.37
N GLY A 47 -20.47 2.12 6.59
CA GLY A 47 -19.16 1.51 6.82
C GLY A 47 -17.99 2.37 6.38
N ARG A 48 -18.22 3.66 6.19
CA ARG A 48 -17.19 4.59 5.75
C ARG A 48 -17.02 5.73 6.73
N ARG A 49 -15.82 6.24 6.80
CA ARG A 49 -15.50 7.41 7.58
C ARG A 49 -14.52 8.28 6.81
N SER A 50 -14.82 9.58 6.75
CA SER A 50 -13.90 10.56 6.17
C SER A 50 -12.91 11.02 7.22
N LEU A 51 -11.62 11.05 6.87
CA LEU A 51 -10.60 11.62 7.75
C LEU A 51 -10.65 13.13 7.64
N LYS A 52 -10.58 13.78 8.81
CA LYS A 52 -10.44 15.23 8.89
C LYS A 52 -9.00 15.56 9.25
N ALA A 53 -8.54 16.73 8.81
CA ALA A 53 -7.22 17.21 9.19
C ALA A 53 -7.07 17.21 10.72
N ASN A 54 -5.95 16.70 11.21
CA ASN A 54 -5.63 16.62 12.64
C ASN A 54 -6.52 15.67 13.44
N GLU A 55 -7.33 14.85 12.78
CA GLU A 55 -8.13 13.86 13.47
C GLU A 55 -7.29 12.63 13.75
N PRO A 56 -7.16 12.20 15.02
CA PRO A 56 -6.44 10.97 15.31
C PRO A 56 -7.20 9.75 14.79
N PHE A 57 -6.49 8.80 14.23
CA PHE A 57 -7.10 7.55 13.81
C PHE A 57 -6.08 6.43 14.02
N ASN A 58 -6.60 5.24 14.29
CA ASN A 58 -5.78 4.06 14.50
C ASN A 58 -5.84 3.16 13.29
N ILE A 59 -4.68 2.91 12.70
CA ILE A 59 -4.54 1.96 11.62
C ILE A 59 -3.92 0.70 12.21
N ALA A 60 -4.47 -0.46 11.86
CA ALA A 60 -3.96 -1.73 12.35
C ALA A 60 -2.49 -1.90 12.03
N THR A 61 -1.75 -2.54 12.93
CA THR A 61 -0.35 -2.88 12.72
C THR A 61 -0.10 -4.35 13.04
N VAL A 62 0.92 -4.91 12.42
CA VAL A 62 1.43 -6.24 12.75
C VAL A 62 2.94 -6.15 12.93
N GLU A 63 3.48 -6.97 13.81
CA GLU A 63 4.92 -7.05 13.99
C GLU A 63 5.49 -8.18 13.16
N PHE A 64 6.59 -7.88 12.48
CA PHE A 64 7.32 -8.89 11.72
C PHE A 64 8.78 -8.46 11.61
N ASN A 65 9.69 -9.37 11.96
CA ASN A 65 11.14 -9.13 11.95
C ASN A 65 11.55 -7.88 12.73
N GLY A 66 10.91 -7.66 13.91
CA GLY A 66 11.25 -6.55 14.78
C GLY A 66 10.75 -5.19 14.32
N ARG A 67 9.91 -5.15 13.29
CA ARG A 67 9.30 -3.91 12.79
C ARG A 67 7.78 -4.00 12.84
N ARG A 68 7.15 -2.84 12.93
CA ARG A 68 5.71 -2.73 12.81
C ARG A 68 5.34 -2.36 11.39
N TRP A 69 4.32 -3.03 10.86
CA TRP A 69 3.85 -2.83 9.49
C TRP A 69 2.35 -2.57 9.51
N HIS A 70 1.90 -1.67 8.64
CA HIS A 70 0.47 -1.48 8.42
C HIS A 70 0.06 -2.38 7.25
N PRO A 71 -0.82 -3.37 7.47
CA PRO A 71 -1.40 -4.10 6.35
C PRO A 71 -2.15 -3.13 5.45
N ALA A 72 -1.93 -3.22 4.16
CA ALA A 72 -2.63 -2.40 3.19
C ALA A 72 -3.05 -3.29 2.02
N PHE A 73 -4.22 -3.02 1.46
CA PHE A 73 -4.81 -3.89 0.46
C PHE A 73 -5.10 -3.11 -0.81
N THR A 74 -4.77 -3.71 -1.94
CA THR A 74 -4.96 -3.09 -3.25
C THR A 74 -6.39 -3.22 -3.75
N ALA A 75 -7.22 -4.00 -3.07
CA ALA A 75 -8.65 -4.13 -3.31
C ALA A 75 -9.31 -4.64 -2.04
N LYS A 76 -10.58 -4.28 -1.82
CA LYS A 76 -11.31 -4.74 -0.63
C LYS A 76 -11.38 -6.26 -0.55
N GLU A 77 -11.45 -6.92 -1.69
CA GLU A 77 -11.52 -8.39 -1.77
C GLU A 77 -10.29 -9.05 -1.15
N ARG A 78 -9.15 -8.34 -1.11
CA ARG A 78 -7.94 -8.89 -0.51
C ARG A 78 -8.00 -8.93 1.02
N ILE A 79 -8.85 -8.12 1.63
CA ILE A 79 -9.04 -8.12 3.09
C ILE A 79 -9.60 -9.47 3.56
N SER A 80 -10.52 -10.05 2.80
CA SER A 80 -11.13 -11.34 3.18
C SER A 80 -10.13 -12.50 3.13
N THR A 81 -9.02 -12.36 2.41
CA THR A 81 -7.94 -13.34 2.43
C THR A 81 -7.12 -13.23 3.73
N TYR A 82 -7.07 -12.04 4.30
CA TYR A 82 -6.31 -11.75 5.51
C TYR A 82 -7.11 -11.98 6.79
N LEU A 83 -8.38 -11.58 6.77
CA LEU A 83 -9.27 -11.68 7.94
C LEU A 83 -10.47 -12.56 7.65
N THR A 84 -10.89 -13.36 8.63
CA THR A 84 -12.09 -14.17 8.53
C THR A 84 -13.33 -13.39 8.97
N GLU A 85 -13.15 -12.34 9.80
CA GLU A 85 -14.26 -11.53 10.30
C GLU A 85 -14.22 -10.14 9.72
N PRO A 86 -15.39 -9.51 9.49
CA PRO A 86 -15.44 -8.14 8.98
C PRO A 86 -14.76 -7.17 9.94
N GLU A 87 -14.09 -6.16 9.38
CA GLU A 87 -13.46 -5.12 10.18
C GLU A 87 -13.54 -3.82 9.42
N SER A 88 -13.59 -2.70 10.16
CA SER A 88 -13.59 -1.38 9.56
C SER A 88 -12.34 -1.14 8.72
N CYS A 89 -12.51 -0.49 7.58
CA CYS A 89 -11.38 -0.13 6.74
C CYS A 89 -11.54 1.29 6.21
N LEU A 90 -10.42 1.89 5.85
CA LEU A 90 -10.35 3.21 5.24
C LEU A 90 -9.69 3.07 3.88
N GLY A 91 -10.33 3.60 2.83
CA GLY A 91 -9.73 3.66 1.51
C GLY A 91 -9.20 5.07 1.24
N ALA A 92 -7.98 5.15 0.72
CA ALA A 92 -7.36 6.42 0.35
C ALA A 92 -6.28 6.16 -0.69
N LYS A 93 -5.93 7.21 -1.46
CA LYS A 93 -4.80 7.07 -2.37
C LYS A 93 -3.53 6.74 -1.60
N ALA A 94 -2.72 5.83 -2.15
CA ALA A 94 -1.47 5.45 -1.51
C ALA A 94 -0.60 6.66 -1.23
N ARG A 95 -0.50 7.59 -2.18
CA ARG A 95 0.25 8.82 -2.02
C ARG A 95 -0.15 9.59 -0.75
N ASP A 96 -1.45 9.69 -0.50
CA ASP A 96 -1.97 10.41 0.66
C ASP A 96 -1.68 9.67 1.96
N LEU A 97 -1.82 8.35 1.96
CA LEU A 97 -1.49 7.54 3.13
C LEU A 97 -0.01 7.64 3.48
N PHE A 98 0.85 7.56 2.49
CA PHE A 98 2.29 7.65 2.70
C PHE A 98 2.71 9.04 3.19
N ALA A 99 2.06 10.09 2.69
CA ALA A 99 2.34 11.45 3.15
C ALA A 99 1.88 11.67 4.58
N LEU A 100 0.77 11.04 4.96
CA LEU A 100 0.21 11.14 6.30
C LEU A 100 1.05 10.38 7.33
N LEU A 101 1.67 9.28 6.92
CA LEU A 101 2.44 8.39 7.78
C LEU A 101 3.87 8.19 7.21
N PRO A 102 4.68 9.25 7.15
CA PRO A 102 5.93 9.23 6.37
C PRO A 102 7.03 8.31 6.89
N LYS A 103 6.91 7.86 8.13
CA LYS A 103 7.93 6.97 8.72
C LYS A 103 7.40 5.58 8.99
N SER A 104 6.29 5.24 8.37
CA SER A 104 5.64 3.95 8.60
C SER A 104 5.96 2.96 7.50
N ASN A 105 6.01 1.69 7.89
CA ASN A 105 6.16 0.57 6.97
C ASN A 105 4.78 0.05 6.59
N PHE A 106 4.57 -0.24 5.31
CA PHE A 106 3.32 -0.82 4.83
C PHE A 106 3.59 -2.19 4.22
N TRP A 107 2.65 -3.11 4.40
CA TRP A 107 2.75 -4.45 3.80
C TRP A 107 1.55 -4.61 2.88
N LEU A 108 1.82 -4.67 1.58
CA LEU A 108 0.75 -4.82 0.58
C LEU A 108 0.28 -6.28 0.54
N ASN A 109 -1.04 -6.45 0.69
CA ASN A 109 -1.73 -7.73 0.55
C ASN A 109 -1.10 -8.88 1.34
N PRO A 110 -0.91 -8.73 2.67
CA PRO A 110 -0.36 -9.83 3.47
C PRO A 110 -1.24 -11.06 3.34
N ARG A 111 -0.64 -12.23 3.35
CA ARG A 111 -1.27 -13.54 3.16
C ARG A 111 -1.82 -13.80 1.77
N SER A 112 -1.66 -12.88 0.85
CA SER A 112 -1.99 -13.07 -0.56
C SER A 112 -0.81 -13.73 -1.29
N GLU A 113 -1.09 -14.37 -2.42
CA GLU A 113 -0.03 -14.91 -3.27
C GLU A 113 0.87 -13.80 -3.82
N CYS A 114 0.32 -12.62 -4.03
CA CYS A 114 1.08 -11.46 -4.50
C CYS A 114 1.10 -10.41 -3.39
N GLN A 115 2.12 -10.48 -2.56
CA GLN A 115 2.31 -9.58 -1.44
C GLN A 115 3.66 -8.88 -1.56
N LYS A 116 3.74 -7.69 -0.97
CA LYS A 116 4.99 -6.94 -1.01
C LYS A 116 5.14 -6.05 0.21
N PRO A 117 6.18 -6.26 1.02
CA PRO A 117 6.49 -5.30 2.08
C PRO A 117 7.11 -4.04 1.48
N LEU A 118 6.69 -2.89 2.01
CA LEU A 118 7.21 -1.59 1.62
C LEU A 118 7.76 -0.90 2.86
N PRO A 119 9.06 -1.06 3.16
CA PRO A 119 9.68 -0.36 4.26
C PRO A 119 9.62 1.16 4.07
N ALA A 120 9.62 1.91 5.17
CA ALA A 120 9.56 3.36 5.11
C ALA A 120 10.66 3.97 4.21
N GLU A 121 11.84 3.35 4.19
CA GLU A 121 12.95 3.80 3.35
C GLU A 121 12.60 3.71 1.85
N VAL A 122 11.94 2.64 1.46
CA VAL A 122 11.50 2.45 0.07
C VAL A 122 10.38 3.42 -0.27
N ILE A 123 9.44 3.61 0.65
CA ILE A 123 8.34 4.53 0.45
C ILE A 123 8.86 5.96 0.25
N ALA A 124 9.87 6.35 1.01
CA ALA A 124 10.48 7.67 0.86
C ALA A 124 11.07 7.86 -0.54
N LEU A 125 11.68 6.82 -1.09
CA LEU A 125 12.20 6.86 -2.47
C LEU A 125 11.06 6.97 -3.49
N ILE A 126 10.00 6.19 -3.30
CA ILE A 126 8.84 6.21 -4.20
C ILE A 126 8.17 7.59 -4.20
N MET A 127 8.08 8.23 -3.04
CA MET A 127 7.44 9.53 -2.88
C MET A 127 8.26 10.68 -3.45
N ASN A 128 9.54 10.46 -3.76
CA ASN A 128 10.40 11.48 -4.32
C ASN A 128 10.69 11.19 -5.79
N PRO A 129 9.96 11.83 -6.72
CA PRO A 129 10.14 11.57 -8.15
C PRO A 129 11.55 11.81 -8.66
N LYS A 130 12.28 12.75 -8.04
CA LYS A 130 13.66 13.03 -8.43
C LYS A 130 14.56 11.82 -8.21
N ASN A 131 14.38 11.11 -7.10
CA ASN A 131 15.18 9.93 -6.82
C ASN A 131 14.94 8.84 -7.84
N LEU A 132 13.67 8.59 -8.19
CA LEU A 132 13.33 7.59 -9.19
C LEU A 132 13.88 7.95 -10.57
N ARG A 133 13.68 9.21 -11.01
CA ARG A 133 14.18 9.67 -12.31
C ARG A 133 15.69 9.57 -12.40
N HIS A 134 16.38 9.95 -11.35
CA HIS A 134 17.84 9.92 -11.32
C HIS A 134 18.37 8.49 -11.46
N ARG A 135 17.78 7.54 -10.73
CA ARG A 135 18.19 6.14 -10.82
C ARG A 135 17.97 5.57 -12.21
N PHE A 136 16.86 5.90 -12.87
CA PHE A 136 16.57 5.41 -14.21
C PHE A 136 17.45 6.03 -15.27
N ARG A 137 17.78 7.30 -15.13
CA ARG A 137 18.71 7.97 -16.03
C ARG A 137 20.09 7.32 -15.99
N ARG A 138 20.57 6.98 -14.81
CA ARG A 138 21.85 6.30 -14.66
C ARG A 138 21.87 4.96 -15.39
N ARG A 139 20.80 4.20 -15.31
CA ARG A 139 20.69 2.93 -16.00
C ARG A 139 20.71 3.08 -17.52
N ARG A 140 20.15 4.15 -18.04
CA ARG A 140 20.12 4.41 -19.47
C ARG A 140 21.47 4.82 -20.04
N LYS A 141 22.36 5.33 -19.23
CA LYS A 141 23.67 5.77 -19.67
C LYS A 141 24.73 4.66 -19.71
N THR A 142 24.36 3.50 -19.22
CA THR A 142 25.29 2.37 -19.26
C THR A 142 25.03 1.42 -20.45
#